data_d67e68c487ce88ff83e8441260e429c5
#
_entry.id   d67e68c487ce88ff83e8441260e429c5
#
_cell.length_a   1.000
_cell.length_b   1.000
_cell.length_c   1.000
_cell.angle_alpha   90.00
_cell.angle_beta   90.00
_cell.angle_gamma   90.00
#
_symmetry.space_group_name_H-M   'P 1'
#
loop_
_entity.id
_entity.type
_entity.pdbx_description
1 polymer ?
#
loop_
_entity_poly.entity_id
_entity_poly.type
_entity_poly.pdbx_seq_one_letter_code
_entity_poly.pdbx_strand_id
1 'polypeptide(L)'
;MKANEDNFISLIKKRREEGIRYVMERYGGLLASIVGKRLYCMPDRIDECMNDIFFGIWNNIGSYDPERSSFKSWAAGVARFHAIDYLRKYGKQPDQTGLEEVELAEEDENLRQLVEQELSEETKALLACLKPKDREVFTRLFLQEQDVETVSAQMGIPREAVYNKVSRGKRKMRRFAESSGR
;
A
#
# COMPACT_ATOMS: atom_id res chain seq x y z
N MET A 1 16.91 13.44 23.08
CA MET A 1 15.57 13.02 23.58
C MET A 1 15.26 11.69 22.92
N LYS A 2 14.93 10.66 23.69
CA LYS A 2 14.66 9.33 23.13
C LYS A 2 13.35 9.35 22.34
N ALA A 3 13.36 8.78 21.14
CA ALA A 3 12.14 8.66 20.31
C ALA A 3 11.20 7.61 20.92
N ASN A 4 9.91 7.88 20.86
CA ASN A 4 8.82 7.00 21.27
C ASN A 4 7.61 7.19 20.33
N GLU A 5 6.52 6.45 20.56
CA GLU A 5 5.32 6.46 19.73
C GLU A 5 4.67 7.85 19.62
N ASP A 6 4.74 8.67 20.66
CA ASP A 6 4.09 9.99 20.70
C ASP A 6 4.90 11.09 20.01
N ASN A 7 6.22 10.92 19.89
CA ASN A 7 7.11 12.01 19.47
C ASN A 7 7.90 11.77 18.19
N PHE A 8 8.01 10.53 17.69
CA PHE A 8 8.88 10.20 16.56
C PHE A 8 8.54 10.98 15.29
N ILE A 9 7.26 11.21 15.00
CA ILE A 9 6.82 12.02 13.85
C ILE A 9 7.33 13.46 13.97
N SER A 10 7.17 14.05 15.15
CA SER A 10 7.67 15.40 15.43
C SER A 10 9.20 15.47 15.30
N LEU A 11 9.90 14.43 15.73
CA LEU A 11 11.36 14.34 15.57
C LEU A 11 11.77 14.28 14.11
N ILE A 12 11.10 13.47 13.28
CA ILE A 12 11.38 13.41 11.85
C ILE A 12 11.08 14.76 11.17
N LYS A 13 9.96 15.40 11.50
CA LYS A 13 9.63 16.76 10.99
C LYS A 13 10.70 17.78 11.35
N LYS A 14 11.34 17.64 12.51
CA LYS A 14 12.47 18.47 12.96
C LYS A 14 13.84 18.00 12.45
N ARG A 15 13.88 17.04 11.52
CA ARG A 15 15.10 16.46 10.97
C ARG A 15 16.03 15.85 12.02
N ARG A 16 15.46 15.22 13.06
CA ARG A 16 16.18 14.52 14.11
C ARG A 16 16.27 13.03 13.78
N GLU A 17 17.47 12.49 13.69
CA GLU A 17 17.72 11.08 13.31
C GLU A 17 17.08 10.07 14.26
N GLU A 18 16.89 10.46 15.53
CA GLU A 18 16.23 9.58 16.49
C GLU A 18 14.83 9.17 16.05
N GLY A 19 14.12 10.04 15.32
CA GLY A 19 12.78 9.74 14.80
C GLY A 19 12.80 8.66 13.73
N ILE A 20 13.69 8.76 12.73
CA ILE A 20 13.78 7.73 11.67
C ILE A 20 14.34 6.41 12.20
N ARG A 21 15.26 6.46 13.17
CA ARG A 21 15.76 5.25 13.83
C ARG A 21 14.62 4.49 14.53
N TYR A 22 13.74 5.20 15.22
CA TYR A 22 12.53 4.60 15.79
C TYR A 22 11.66 3.90 14.73
N VAL A 23 11.48 4.53 13.56
CA VAL A 23 10.73 3.92 12.45
C VAL A 23 11.42 2.64 11.95
N MET A 24 12.75 2.66 11.79
CA MET A 24 13.51 1.48 11.39
C MET A 24 13.35 0.32 12.38
N GLU A 25 13.46 0.62 13.69
CA GLU A 25 13.35 -0.39 14.74
C GLU A 25 11.92 -0.94 14.88
N ARG A 26 10.92 -0.08 14.79
CA ARG A 26 9.52 -0.43 15.07
C ARG A 26 8.78 -1.00 13.86
N TYR A 27 9.02 -0.43 12.68
CA TYR A 27 8.27 -0.73 11.46
C TYR A 27 9.12 -1.41 10.38
N GLY A 28 10.45 -1.48 10.54
CA GLY A 28 11.35 -2.04 9.54
C GLY A 28 10.99 -3.47 9.12
N GLY A 29 10.63 -4.33 10.07
CA GLY A 29 10.23 -5.71 9.78
C GLY A 29 8.95 -5.80 8.91
N LEU A 30 7.96 -4.93 9.19
CA LEU A 30 6.74 -4.84 8.38
C LEU A 30 7.06 -4.38 6.96
N LEU A 31 7.84 -3.30 6.83
CA LEU A 31 8.19 -2.73 5.53
C LEU A 31 9.02 -3.73 4.71
N ALA A 32 9.97 -4.44 5.35
CA ALA A 32 10.76 -5.49 4.71
C ALA A 32 9.89 -6.68 4.23
N SER A 33 8.87 -7.05 4.99
CA SER A 33 7.92 -8.09 4.57
C SER A 33 7.13 -7.67 3.34
N ILE A 34 6.67 -6.40 3.27
CA ILE A 34 5.96 -5.86 2.11
C ILE A 34 6.85 -5.85 0.86
N VAL A 35 8.10 -5.38 1.02
CA VAL A 35 9.07 -5.31 -0.08
C VAL A 35 9.47 -6.70 -0.54
N GLY A 36 9.81 -7.61 0.40
CA GLY A 36 10.27 -8.96 0.10
C GLY A 36 9.23 -9.78 -0.68
N LYS A 37 7.95 -9.62 -0.37
CA LYS A 37 6.87 -10.27 -1.13
C LYS A 37 6.77 -9.78 -2.57
N ARG A 38 7.03 -8.50 -2.82
CA ARG A 38 6.97 -7.92 -4.18
C ARG A 38 8.25 -8.13 -4.97
N LEU A 39 9.39 -8.03 -4.31
CA LEU A 39 10.71 -8.18 -4.92
C LEU A 39 11.30 -9.58 -4.73
N TYR A 40 10.46 -10.60 -4.54
CA TYR A 40 10.91 -11.98 -4.33
C TYR A 40 11.82 -12.50 -5.46
N CYS A 41 11.60 -12.04 -6.69
CA CYS A 41 12.43 -12.36 -7.86
C CYS A 41 13.70 -11.50 -7.97
N MET A 42 13.87 -10.50 -7.10
CA MET A 42 15.01 -9.57 -7.09
C MET A 42 15.53 -9.34 -5.67
N PRO A 43 15.96 -10.40 -4.94
CA PRO A 43 16.35 -10.29 -3.54
C PRO A 43 17.50 -9.30 -3.33
N ASP A 44 18.41 -9.17 -4.30
CA ASP A 44 19.55 -8.24 -4.27
C ASP A 44 19.14 -6.76 -4.26
N ARG A 45 17.87 -6.46 -4.58
CA ARG A 45 17.33 -5.10 -4.61
C ARG A 45 16.52 -4.73 -3.36
N ILE A 46 16.28 -5.67 -2.46
CA ILE A 46 15.46 -5.42 -1.27
C ILE A 46 16.09 -4.37 -0.37
N ASP A 47 17.39 -4.48 -0.08
CA ASP A 47 18.08 -3.54 0.81
C ASP A 47 18.13 -2.12 0.23
N GLU A 48 18.38 -1.99 -1.09
CA GLU A 48 18.34 -0.71 -1.78
C GLU A 48 16.94 -0.08 -1.72
N CYS A 49 15.92 -0.88 -2.01
CA CYS A 49 14.52 -0.44 -1.91
C CYS A 49 14.14 -0.02 -0.48
N MET A 50 14.59 -0.76 0.53
CA MET A 50 14.36 -0.42 1.94
C MET A 50 15.02 0.91 2.33
N ASN A 51 16.23 1.17 1.85
CA ASN A 51 16.90 2.46 2.07
C ASN A 51 16.12 3.61 1.42
N ASP A 52 15.64 3.42 0.20
CA ASP A 52 14.82 4.41 -0.50
C ASP A 52 13.49 4.68 0.21
N ILE A 53 12.88 3.65 0.81
CA ILE A 53 11.66 3.78 1.62
C ILE A 53 11.92 4.65 2.85
N PHE A 54 12.98 4.36 3.62
CA PHE A 54 13.29 5.17 4.81
C PHE A 54 13.64 6.61 4.44
N PHE A 55 14.35 6.81 3.34
CA PHE A 55 14.64 8.13 2.80
C PHE A 55 13.37 8.84 2.33
N GLY A 56 12.46 8.12 1.68
CA GLY A 56 11.15 8.61 1.28
C GLY A 56 10.30 9.03 2.48
N ILE A 57 10.25 8.22 3.55
CA ILE A 57 9.58 8.56 4.81
C ILE A 57 10.20 9.82 5.42
N TRP A 58 11.52 9.88 5.48
CA TRP A 58 12.25 11.02 6.03
C TRP A 58 11.94 12.33 5.30
N ASN A 59 11.93 12.29 3.97
CA ASN A 59 11.70 13.48 3.15
C ASN A 59 10.24 13.91 3.11
N ASN A 60 9.32 12.93 3.10
CA ASN A 60 7.90 13.18 2.87
C ASN A 60 7.04 13.13 4.13
N ILE A 61 7.63 13.09 5.32
CA ILE A 61 6.90 13.07 6.59
C ILE A 61 5.92 14.25 6.74
N GLY A 62 6.17 15.35 6.05
CA GLY A 62 5.28 16.51 6.01
C GLY A 62 3.93 16.22 5.35
N SER A 63 3.86 15.23 4.46
CA SER A 63 2.62 14.80 3.78
C SER A 63 1.80 13.80 4.61
N TYR A 64 2.37 13.27 5.69
CA TYR A 64 1.65 12.39 6.59
C TYR A 64 0.63 13.20 7.42
N ASP A 65 -0.62 12.74 7.37
CA ASP A 65 -1.74 13.30 8.11
C ASP A 65 -2.32 12.23 9.04
N PRO A 66 -2.18 12.39 10.38
CA PRO A 66 -2.69 11.42 11.34
C PRO A 66 -4.23 11.32 11.37
N GLU A 67 -4.94 12.35 10.87
CA GLU A 67 -6.40 12.32 10.78
C GLU A 67 -6.89 11.45 9.61
N ARG A 68 -6.05 11.21 8.61
CA ARG A 68 -6.38 10.39 7.43
C ARG A 68 -6.05 8.92 7.59
N SER A 69 -4.94 8.61 8.26
CA SER A 69 -4.50 7.22 8.42
C SER A 69 -3.50 7.06 9.56
N SER A 70 -3.35 5.82 10.07
CA SER A 70 -2.25 5.51 10.96
C SER A 70 -0.90 5.67 10.25
N PHE A 71 0.15 6.00 11.01
CA PHE A 71 1.51 6.05 10.46
C PHE A 71 1.92 4.73 9.80
N LYS A 72 1.53 3.61 10.39
CA LYS A 72 1.79 2.27 9.89
C LYS A 72 1.20 2.07 8.49
N SER A 73 -0.07 2.45 8.28
CA SER A 73 -0.73 2.37 6.97
C SER A 73 -0.10 3.28 5.93
N TRP A 74 0.25 4.51 6.33
CA TRP A 74 0.92 5.45 5.44
C TRP A 74 2.31 4.96 5.02
N ALA A 75 3.12 4.48 5.98
CA ALA A 75 4.45 3.93 5.71
C ALA A 75 4.39 2.64 4.85
N ALA A 76 3.38 1.79 5.06
CA ALA A 76 3.12 0.64 4.21
C ALA A 76 2.80 1.07 2.76
N GLY A 77 2.04 2.15 2.58
CA GLY A 77 1.80 2.77 1.26
C GLY A 77 3.09 3.23 0.58
N VAL A 78 3.98 3.89 1.32
CA VAL A 78 5.30 4.31 0.83
C VAL A 78 6.12 3.08 0.39
N ALA A 79 6.14 2.02 1.20
CA ALA A 79 6.86 0.79 0.87
C ALA A 79 6.33 0.12 -0.41
N ARG A 80 5.01 0.05 -0.56
CA ARG A 80 4.38 -0.49 -1.76
C ARG A 80 4.73 0.32 -3.01
N PHE A 81 4.66 1.64 -2.91
CA PHE A 81 5.01 2.53 -4.01
C PHE A 81 6.44 2.30 -4.50
N HIS A 82 7.41 2.28 -3.58
CA HIS A 82 8.81 2.04 -3.93
C HIS A 82 9.02 0.63 -4.50
N ALA A 83 8.41 -0.41 -3.92
CA ALA A 83 8.53 -1.77 -4.43
C ALA A 83 7.97 -1.92 -5.86
N ILE A 84 6.84 -1.30 -6.17
CA ILE A 84 6.26 -1.28 -7.52
C ILE A 84 7.17 -0.52 -8.50
N ASP A 85 7.73 0.60 -8.07
CA ASP A 85 8.65 1.37 -8.89
C ASP A 85 9.92 0.58 -9.23
N TYR A 86 10.45 -0.17 -8.25
CA TYR A 86 11.56 -1.11 -8.47
C TYR A 86 11.19 -2.23 -9.45
N LEU A 87 10.00 -2.82 -9.35
CA LEU A 87 9.52 -3.80 -10.31
C LEU A 87 9.43 -3.21 -11.72
N ARG A 88 8.93 -1.99 -11.87
CA ARG A 88 8.87 -1.32 -13.16
C ARG A 88 10.24 -1.01 -13.74
N LYS A 89 11.17 -0.60 -12.90
CA LYS A 89 12.52 -0.19 -13.30
C LYS A 89 13.43 -1.37 -13.65
N TYR A 90 13.36 -2.43 -12.87
CA TYR A 90 14.29 -3.55 -12.94
C TYR A 90 13.65 -4.87 -13.40
N GLY A 91 12.32 -5.01 -13.31
CA GLY A 91 11.59 -6.23 -13.69
C GLY A 91 11.43 -6.44 -15.19
N LYS A 92 11.93 -5.52 -16.03
CA LYS A 92 11.94 -5.65 -17.49
C LYS A 92 13.24 -6.25 -17.98
N GLN A 93 13.50 -7.52 -17.68
CA GLN A 93 14.32 -8.34 -18.56
C GLN A 93 13.39 -9.38 -19.22
N PRO A 94 13.33 -9.40 -20.56
CA PRO A 94 12.66 -10.48 -21.28
C PRO A 94 13.65 -11.64 -21.34
N ASP A 95 13.60 -12.54 -20.41
CA ASP A 95 13.94 -13.95 -20.52
C ASP A 95 14.02 -14.56 -19.12
N GLN A 96 12.97 -15.25 -18.78
CA GLN A 96 13.01 -16.63 -18.32
C GLN A 96 11.61 -17.04 -17.83
N THR A 97 10.96 -17.76 -18.71
CA THR A 97 10.05 -18.88 -18.47
C THR A 97 10.08 -19.42 -17.06
N GLY A 98 8.92 -19.53 -16.47
CA GLY A 98 8.72 -20.29 -15.25
C GLY A 98 7.92 -19.56 -14.19
N LEU A 99 6.80 -18.98 -14.56
CA LEU A 99 5.73 -18.71 -13.59
C LEU A 99 5.09 -20.05 -13.26
N GLU A 100 5.69 -20.76 -12.31
CA GLU A 100 4.90 -21.67 -11.51
C GLU A 100 3.92 -20.80 -10.69
N GLU A 101 2.68 -20.80 -11.15
CA GLU A 101 1.51 -20.42 -10.37
C GLU A 101 1.35 -21.45 -9.24
N VAL A 102 2.23 -21.42 -8.24
CA VAL A 102 2.15 -22.30 -7.09
C VAL A 102 2.22 -21.48 -5.82
N GLU A 103 1.15 -21.55 -5.05
CA GLU A 103 1.03 -21.22 -3.62
C GLU A 103 0.98 -19.74 -3.18
N LEU A 104 0.51 -18.82 -4.01
CA LEU A 104 0.25 -17.43 -3.55
C LEU A 104 -1.12 -17.24 -2.86
N ALA A 105 -1.97 -18.26 -2.82
CA ALA A 105 -3.35 -18.08 -2.36
C ALA A 105 -3.52 -18.05 -0.83
N GLU A 106 -2.70 -18.80 -0.06
CA GLU A 106 -2.87 -18.88 1.40
C GLU A 106 -2.08 -17.82 2.18
N GLU A 107 -0.90 -17.41 1.69
CA GLU A 107 -0.14 -16.31 2.32
C GLU A 107 -0.73 -14.93 2.05
N ASP A 108 -1.42 -14.77 0.93
CA ASP A 108 -2.10 -13.53 0.55
C ASP A 108 -3.30 -13.24 1.46
N GLU A 109 -3.98 -14.28 1.98
CA GLU A 109 -5.11 -14.12 2.88
C GLU A 109 -4.70 -13.57 4.26
N ASN A 110 -3.56 -13.99 4.82
CA ASN A 110 -3.04 -13.46 6.07
C ASN A 110 -2.56 -12.01 5.95
N LEU A 111 -1.92 -11.66 4.82
CA LEU A 111 -1.54 -10.28 4.53
C LEU A 111 -2.78 -9.42 4.26
N ARG A 112 -3.76 -9.97 3.57
CA ARG A 112 -5.06 -9.36 3.29
C ARG A 112 -5.81 -9.05 4.58
N GLN A 113 -5.87 -9.98 5.53
CA GLN A 113 -6.48 -9.78 6.85
C GLN A 113 -5.72 -8.74 7.68
N LEU A 114 -4.38 -8.71 7.62
CA LEU A 114 -3.57 -7.69 8.30
C LEU A 114 -3.78 -6.29 7.69
N VAL A 115 -3.91 -6.17 6.37
CA VAL A 115 -4.20 -4.90 5.69
C VAL A 115 -5.65 -4.46 5.93
N GLU A 116 -6.59 -5.40 5.93
CA GLU A 116 -8.00 -5.11 6.22
C GLU A 116 -8.22 -4.71 7.69
N GLN A 117 -7.48 -5.30 8.63
CA GLN A 117 -7.52 -4.90 10.05
C GLN A 117 -6.93 -3.51 10.30
N GLU A 118 -6.10 -3.01 9.39
CA GLU A 118 -5.39 -1.73 9.54
C GLU A 118 -5.90 -0.61 8.62
N LEU A 119 -6.92 -0.89 7.82
CA LEU A 119 -7.62 0.17 7.12
C LEU A 119 -8.22 1.14 8.15
N SER A 120 -7.93 2.43 8.02
CA SER A 120 -8.56 3.43 8.85
C SER A 120 -10.09 3.27 8.78
N GLU A 121 -10.79 3.58 9.85
CA GLU A 121 -12.25 3.50 9.88
C GLU A 121 -12.88 4.35 8.75
N GLU A 122 -12.23 5.45 8.37
CA GLU A 122 -12.63 6.25 7.21
C GLU A 122 -12.53 5.49 5.90
N THR A 123 -11.43 4.76 5.67
CA THR A 123 -11.27 3.96 4.46
C THR A 123 -12.29 2.82 4.41
N LYS A 124 -12.57 2.19 5.55
CA LYS A 124 -13.64 1.18 5.68
C LYS A 124 -15.00 1.79 5.36
N ALA A 125 -15.30 2.97 5.90
CA ALA A 125 -16.56 3.68 5.64
C ALA A 125 -16.69 4.09 4.16
N LEU A 126 -15.61 4.58 3.54
CA LEU A 126 -15.57 4.91 2.11
C LEU A 126 -15.81 3.67 1.22
N LEU A 127 -15.19 2.55 1.55
CA LEU A 127 -15.42 1.30 0.83
C LEU A 127 -16.84 0.76 1.10
N ALA A 128 -17.35 0.91 2.31
CA ALA A 128 -18.70 0.47 2.68
C ALA A 128 -19.81 1.21 1.92
N CYS A 129 -19.56 2.47 1.51
CA CYS A 129 -20.54 3.21 0.70
C CYS A 129 -20.71 2.62 -0.72
N LEU A 130 -19.79 1.80 -1.20
CA LEU A 130 -19.85 1.18 -2.53
C LEU A 130 -20.76 -0.05 -2.54
N LYS A 131 -21.28 -0.39 -3.73
CA LYS A 131 -21.95 -1.68 -3.95
C LYS A 131 -20.92 -2.82 -3.85
N PRO A 132 -21.31 -4.04 -3.43
CA PRO A 132 -20.35 -5.14 -3.21
C PRO A 132 -19.40 -5.39 -4.38
N LYS A 133 -19.90 -5.48 -5.62
CA LYS A 133 -19.08 -5.67 -6.82
C LYS A 133 -18.14 -4.50 -7.14
N ASP A 134 -18.53 -3.27 -6.81
CA ASP A 134 -17.68 -2.09 -7.02
C ASP A 134 -16.62 -2.01 -5.90
N ARG A 135 -16.98 -2.37 -4.67
CA ARG A 135 -16.05 -2.50 -3.55
C ARG A 135 -14.97 -3.52 -3.86
N GLU A 136 -15.34 -4.68 -4.40
CA GLU A 136 -14.38 -5.72 -4.79
C GLU A 136 -13.39 -5.22 -5.84
N VAL A 137 -13.83 -4.49 -6.85
CA VAL A 137 -12.93 -3.85 -7.83
C VAL A 137 -11.95 -2.90 -7.15
N PHE A 138 -12.43 -2.07 -6.22
CA PHE A 138 -11.55 -1.15 -5.48
C PHE A 138 -10.57 -1.90 -4.58
N THR A 139 -11.00 -2.93 -3.88
CA THR A 139 -10.13 -3.76 -3.04
C THR A 139 -9.02 -4.39 -3.88
N ARG A 140 -9.36 -5.00 -5.00
CA ARG A 140 -8.39 -5.65 -5.90
C ARG A 140 -7.39 -4.66 -6.50
N LEU A 141 -7.87 -3.53 -7.04
CA LEU A 141 -7.00 -2.56 -7.71
C LEU A 141 -6.14 -1.75 -6.74
N PHE A 142 -6.70 -1.30 -5.60
CA PHE A 142 -6.06 -0.31 -4.74
C PHE A 142 -5.50 -0.88 -3.44
N LEU A 143 -6.07 -1.95 -2.91
CA LEU A 143 -5.57 -2.60 -1.70
C LEU A 143 -4.69 -3.81 -2.02
N GLN A 144 -5.08 -4.61 -3.02
CA GLN A 144 -4.31 -5.76 -3.49
C GLN A 144 -3.39 -5.42 -4.67
N GLU A 145 -3.47 -4.19 -5.18
CA GLU A 145 -2.63 -3.63 -6.25
C GLU A 145 -2.60 -4.49 -7.53
N GLN A 146 -3.68 -5.22 -7.79
CA GLN A 146 -3.83 -5.97 -9.02
C GLN A 146 -3.98 -5.01 -10.21
N ASP A 147 -3.46 -5.40 -11.36
CA ASP A 147 -3.68 -4.65 -12.60
C ASP A 147 -5.11 -4.86 -13.15
N VAL A 148 -5.51 -3.97 -14.06
CA VAL A 148 -6.86 -3.99 -14.64
C VAL A 148 -7.14 -5.27 -15.41
N GLU A 149 -6.13 -5.84 -16.06
CA GLU A 149 -6.19 -7.08 -16.80
C GLU A 149 -6.54 -8.26 -15.90
N THR A 150 -5.81 -8.39 -14.81
CA THR A 150 -6.01 -9.42 -13.79
C THR A 150 -7.40 -9.31 -13.17
N VAL A 151 -7.81 -8.10 -12.75
CA VAL A 151 -9.15 -7.86 -12.19
C VAL A 151 -10.26 -8.17 -13.21
N SER A 152 -10.07 -7.77 -14.47
CA SER A 152 -10.99 -8.05 -15.57
C SER A 152 -11.18 -9.56 -15.75
N ALA A 153 -10.07 -10.32 -15.81
CA ALA A 153 -10.09 -11.77 -15.99
C ALA A 153 -10.72 -12.48 -14.79
N GLN A 154 -10.31 -12.16 -13.56
CA GLN A 154 -10.79 -12.81 -12.34
C GLN A 154 -12.27 -12.52 -12.04
N MET A 155 -12.73 -11.32 -12.35
CA MET A 155 -14.13 -10.93 -12.14
C MET A 155 -15.04 -11.24 -13.34
N GLY A 156 -14.49 -11.69 -14.45
CA GLY A 156 -15.25 -12.00 -15.67
C GLY A 156 -15.95 -10.77 -16.26
N ILE A 157 -15.34 -9.58 -16.15
CA ILE A 157 -15.90 -8.32 -16.67
C ILE A 157 -14.91 -7.64 -17.64
N PRO A 158 -15.40 -6.95 -18.69
CA PRO A 158 -14.52 -6.22 -19.61
C PRO A 158 -13.73 -5.12 -18.90
N ARG A 159 -12.51 -4.80 -19.37
CA ARG A 159 -11.66 -3.71 -18.84
C ARG A 159 -12.41 -2.37 -18.75
N GLU A 160 -13.21 -2.05 -19.75
CA GLU A 160 -14.04 -0.83 -19.77
C GLU A 160 -15.04 -0.81 -18.60
N ALA A 161 -15.59 -1.98 -18.24
CA ALA A 161 -16.46 -2.08 -17.08
C ALA A 161 -15.70 -1.86 -15.77
N VAL A 162 -14.42 -2.29 -15.66
CA VAL A 162 -13.55 -2.00 -14.53
C VAL A 162 -13.34 -0.49 -14.41
N TYR A 163 -12.94 0.20 -15.49
CA TYR A 163 -12.75 1.65 -15.50
C TYR A 163 -14.03 2.41 -15.14
N ASN A 164 -15.17 1.99 -15.68
CA ASN A 164 -16.47 2.59 -15.39
C ASN A 164 -16.86 2.44 -13.91
N LYS A 165 -16.57 1.27 -13.31
CA LYS A 165 -16.78 1.02 -11.88
C LYS A 165 -15.90 1.92 -11.01
N VAL A 166 -14.63 2.06 -11.37
CA VAL A 166 -13.67 2.95 -10.69
C VAL A 166 -14.15 4.40 -10.76
N SER A 167 -14.51 4.89 -11.94
CA SER A 167 -14.97 6.26 -12.12
C SER A 167 -16.22 6.58 -11.29
N ARG A 168 -17.22 5.70 -11.34
CA ARG A 168 -18.45 5.84 -10.55
C ARG A 168 -18.20 5.72 -9.05
N GLY A 169 -17.35 4.78 -8.65
CA GLY A 169 -16.97 4.57 -7.26
C GLY A 169 -16.26 5.79 -6.66
N LYS A 170 -15.27 6.35 -7.35
CA LYS A 170 -14.59 7.58 -6.94
C LYS A 170 -15.56 8.75 -6.73
N ARG A 171 -16.53 8.91 -7.64
CA ARG A 171 -17.56 9.96 -7.50
C ARG A 171 -18.44 9.73 -6.28
N LYS A 172 -18.82 8.48 -6.00
CA LYS A 172 -19.64 8.13 -4.84
C LYS A 172 -18.89 8.35 -3.52
N MET A 173 -17.63 7.92 -3.45
CA MET A 173 -16.78 8.13 -2.28
C MET A 173 -16.57 9.62 -1.99
N ARG A 174 -16.35 10.45 -3.01
CA ARG A 174 -16.21 11.89 -2.86
C ARG A 174 -17.46 12.52 -2.24
N ARG A 175 -18.65 12.18 -2.76
CA ARG A 175 -19.91 12.67 -2.20
C ARG A 175 -20.13 12.23 -0.75
N PHE A 176 -19.73 10.98 -0.44
CA PHE A 176 -19.84 10.46 0.91
C PHE A 176 -18.90 11.22 1.86
N ALA A 177 -17.66 11.45 1.49
CA ALA A 177 -16.70 12.22 2.28
C ALA A 177 -17.18 13.67 2.53
N GLU A 178 -17.72 14.34 1.50
CA GLU A 178 -18.30 15.68 1.61
C GLU A 178 -19.52 15.74 2.54
N SER A 179 -20.29 14.65 2.63
CA SER A 179 -21.47 14.56 3.52
C SER A 179 -21.12 14.19 4.96
N SER A 180 -20.00 13.51 5.17
CA SER A 180 -19.56 13.05 6.50
C SER A 180 -18.65 14.06 7.22
N GLY A 181 -18.18 15.08 6.52
CA GLY A 181 -17.34 16.16 7.06
C GLY A 181 -18.11 17.40 7.56
N ARG A 182 -19.43 17.27 7.78
CA ARG A 182 -20.26 18.33 8.38
C ARG A 182 -20.69 17.99 9.77
#